data_e233ad6a1004a4459414cb9edacae683
#
_entry.id   e233ad6a1004a4459414cb9edacae683
#
_cell.length_a   1.000
_cell.length_b   1.000
_cell.length_c   1.000
_cell.angle_alpha   90.00
_cell.angle_beta   90.00
_cell.angle_gamma   90.00
#
_symmetry.space_group_name_H-M   'P 1'
#
loop_
_entity.id
_entity.type
_entity.pdbx_description
1 polymer ?
#
loop_
_entity_poly.entity_id
_entity_poly.type
_entity_poly.pdbx_seq_one_letter_code
_entity_poly.pdbx_strand_id
1 'polypeptide(L)'
;MTATSKPIKLFRFKCASLFLAYLIAHALFMIVPGLALAEDATAPTLPLFRHIDGLAKPPNALAPRKIRLLTDADFPPFSFETPEGKAAGVSIDLALSACAELKVDCIIIPKPFDQLLPALLNNEGDVIASGLKINEAVLKKTAMTRPYFWSLGRFAVRLGSQLRNTDIRSLAGKRIGFVAGTSHAAWLKKYYSRSVLTTFPGEPEMYEALRTGALDAIFGDDLRLIYWLAGNSSRNCCKTLDGAYVDRQFFSRNLAFLARREDQDIVHAFDYALDRLQDKGTSSEIFSRYLPNGLW
;
A
#
# COMPACT_ATOMS: atom_id res chain seq x y z
N MET A 1 55.21 3.70 87.51
CA MET A 1 53.80 3.52 87.75
C MET A 1 53.20 3.13 86.39
N THR A 2 52.78 1.92 86.35
CA THR A 2 52.38 1.13 85.18
C THR A 2 50.97 1.46 84.71
N ALA A 3 50.75 1.69 83.44
CA ALA A 3 49.44 1.69 82.85
C ALA A 3 49.41 0.74 81.63
N THR A 4 48.65 -0.33 81.85
CA THR A 4 48.44 -1.45 80.92
C THR A 4 47.52 -1.11 79.83
N SER A 5 47.96 -1.34 78.59
CA SER A 5 47.13 -1.30 77.34
C SER A 5 46.41 -2.61 77.21
N LYS A 6 45.10 -2.54 76.95
CA LYS A 6 44.28 -3.68 76.49
C LYS A 6 44.15 -3.64 74.96
N PRO A 7 44.19 -4.79 74.27
CA PRO A 7 44.15 -4.82 72.83
C PRO A 7 42.69 -4.83 72.26
N ILE A 8 42.46 -3.99 71.23
CA ILE A 8 41.27 -4.03 70.40
C ILE A 8 41.56 -4.98 69.23
N LYS A 9 41.13 -6.23 69.31
CA LYS A 9 41.02 -7.16 68.18
C LYS A 9 39.66 -7.83 68.31
N LEU A 10 38.83 -7.68 67.32
CA LEU A 10 37.77 -8.58 66.81
C LEU A 10 36.58 -7.79 66.27
N PHE A 11 36.78 -6.98 65.23
CA PHE A 11 35.58 -6.50 64.53
C PHE A 11 35.80 -6.32 63.02
N ARG A 12 36.88 -6.84 62.45
CA ARG A 12 37.23 -6.61 61.05
C ARG A 12 36.89 -7.73 60.05
N PHE A 13 36.36 -8.88 60.49
CA PHE A 13 36.19 -10.03 59.60
C PHE A 13 34.75 -10.29 59.14
N LYS A 14 33.73 -9.64 59.70
CA LYS A 14 32.35 -9.86 59.24
C LYS A 14 31.87 -8.93 58.11
N CYS A 15 32.46 -7.79 57.88
CA CYS A 15 32.09 -6.86 56.79
C CYS A 15 32.60 -7.29 55.41
N ALA A 16 33.79 -7.92 55.34
CA ALA A 16 34.34 -8.33 54.04
C ALA A 16 33.56 -9.47 53.36
N SER A 17 33.00 -10.38 54.14
CA SER A 17 32.22 -11.51 53.64
C SER A 17 30.85 -11.10 53.10
N LEU A 18 30.21 -10.08 53.68
CA LEU A 18 28.93 -9.54 53.20
C LEU A 18 29.10 -8.70 51.92
N PHE A 19 30.21 -7.96 51.75
CA PHE A 19 30.51 -7.22 50.55
C PHE A 19 30.82 -8.13 49.37
N LEU A 20 31.52 -9.25 49.59
CA LEU A 20 31.86 -10.20 48.55
C LEU A 20 30.59 -10.95 48.06
N ALA A 21 29.67 -11.30 48.95
CA ALA A 21 28.39 -11.92 48.60
C ALA A 21 27.48 -10.97 47.80
N TYR A 22 27.48 -9.67 48.11
CA TYR A 22 26.72 -8.66 47.40
C TYR A 22 27.25 -8.40 46.00
N LEU A 23 28.56 -8.38 45.82
CA LEU A 23 29.22 -8.24 44.51
C LEU A 23 29.00 -9.46 43.59
N ILE A 24 29.01 -10.67 44.15
CA ILE A 24 28.73 -11.90 43.39
C ILE A 24 27.26 -11.97 42.99
N ALA A 25 26.32 -11.56 43.83
CA ALA A 25 24.90 -11.47 43.48
C ALA A 25 24.59 -10.45 42.39
N HIS A 26 25.30 -9.31 42.36
CA HIS A 26 25.15 -8.32 41.31
C HIS A 26 25.83 -8.74 39.98
N ALA A 27 26.92 -9.48 40.02
CA ALA A 27 27.59 -10.03 38.84
C ALA A 27 26.76 -11.13 38.15
N LEU A 28 26.02 -11.94 38.92
CA LEU A 28 25.11 -12.96 38.36
C LEU A 28 23.84 -12.36 37.74
N PHE A 29 23.42 -11.16 38.13
CA PHE A 29 22.23 -10.50 37.54
C PHE A 29 22.51 -9.80 36.22
N MET A 30 23.79 -9.59 35.84
CA MET A 30 24.20 -8.97 34.57
C MET A 30 24.43 -9.98 33.44
N ILE A 31 24.28 -11.29 33.68
CA ILE A 31 24.48 -12.34 32.68
C ILE A 31 23.14 -13.06 32.42
N VAL A 32 22.05 -12.31 32.28
CA VAL A 32 20.89 -12.81 31.55
C VAL A 32 21.10 -12.28 30.11
N PRO A 33 21.49 -13.14 29.16
CA PRO A 33 21.38 -12.75 27.76
C PRO A 33 19.90 -12.43 27.55
N GLY A 34 19.58 -11.17 27.30
CA GLY A 34 18.27 -10.80 26.82
C GLY A 34 17.98 -11.68 25.61
N LEU A 35 17.12 -12.67 25.76
CA LEU A 35 16.42 -13.27 24.67
C LEU A 35 15.64 -12.10 24.05
N ALA A 36 16.29 -11.38 23.12
CA ALA A 36 15.59 -10.60 22.14
C ALA A 36 14.70 -11.62 21.43
N LEU A 37 13.44 -11.68 21.83
CA LEU A 37 12.40 -12.23 20.98
C LEU A 37 12.57 -11.43 19.70
N ALA A 38 13.10 -12.08 18.67
CA ALA A 38 12.98 -11.59 17.31
C ALA A 38 11.47 -11.43 17.13
N GLU A 39 11.01 -10.21 17.19
CA GLU A 39 9.67 -9.85 16.77
C GLU A 39 9.65 -10.31 15.31
N ASP A 40 8.92 -11.41 15.07
CA ASP A 40 8.68 -11.89 13.71
C ASP A 40 8.23 -10.64 12.95
N ALA A 41 9.08 -10.17 12.06
CA ALA A 41 8.73 -9.14 11.11
C ALA A 41 7.61 -9.76 10.27
N THR A 42 6.38 -9.63 10.76
CA THR A 42 5.19 -9.97 10.00
C THR A 42 5.34 -9.26 8.68
N ALA A 43 5.38 -10.03 7.61
CA ALA A 43 5.43 -9.49 6.25
C ALA A 43 4.43 -8.32 6.19
N PRO A 44 4.82 -7.15 5.65
CA PRO A 44 3.94 -6.00 5.64
C PRO A 44 2.63 -6.41 4.97
N THR A 45 1.58 -6.52 5.76
CA THR A 45 0.24 -6.76 5.24
C THR A 45 -0.09 -5.59 4.35
N LEU A 46 -0.45 -5.88 3.11
CA LEU A 46 -0.89 -4.90 2.13
C LEU A 46 -1.92 -3.97 2.79
N PRO A 47 -1.68 -2.66 2.95
CA PRO A 47 -2.65 -1.75 3.54
C PRO A 47 -3.91 -1.60 2.69
N LEU A 48 -3.94 -2.25 1.55
CA LEU A 48 -4.97 -2.20 0.52
C LEU A 48 -6.20 -3.06 0.83
N PHE A 49 -6.03 -4.08 1.67
CA PHE A 49 -7.12 -5.00 1.97
C PHE A 49 -7.37 -4.99 3.47
N ARG A 50 -8.44 -4.35 3.86
CA ARG A 50 -8.95 -4.47 5.22
C ARG A 50 -9.67 -5.81 5.29
N HIS A 51 -9.09 -6.76 5.99
CA HIS A 51 -9.82 -7.94 6.43
C HIS A 51 -10.93 -7.45 7.38
N ILE A 52 -12.17 -7.52 6.92
CA ILE A 52 -13.34 -7.30 7.77
C ILE A 52 -13.90 -8.69 8.02
N ASP A 53 -13.53 -9.25 9.17
CA ASP A 53 -14.00 -10.55 9.60
C ASP A 53 -15.53 -10.67 9.43
N GLY A 54 -15.96 -11.68 8.68
CA GLY A 54 -17.32 -12.16 8.68
C GLY A 54 -18.28 -11.56 7.65
N LEU A 55 -17.85 -10.81 6.63
CA LEU A 55 -18.76 -10.13 5.70
C LEU A 55 -19.11 -10.90 4.41
N ALA A 56 -18.30 -11.84 3.97
CA ALA A 56 -18.61 -12.58 2.75
C ALA A 56 -19.19 -13.95 3.08
N LYS A 57 -20.51 -14.06 3.05
CA LYS A 57 -21.16 -15.36 2.98
C LYS A 57 -20.88 -15.96 1.60
N PRO A 58 -20.70 -17.30 1.50
CA PRO A 58 -20.63 -17.96 0.21
C PRO A 58 -21.83 -17.54 -0.64
N PRO A 59 -21.62 -17.11 -1.90
CA PRO A 59 -22.74 -16.73 -2.75
C PRO A 59 -23.62 -17.94 -3.00
N ASN A 60 -24.93 -17.71 -3.15
CA ASN A 60 -25.79 -18.68 -3.79
C ASN A 60 -25.20 -18.95 -5.18
N ALA A 61 -25.10 -20.22 -5.56
CA ALA A 61 -24.37 -20.62 -6.75
C ALA A 61 -24.73 -19.76 -7.98
N LEU A 62 -23.74 -19.11 -8.57
CA LEU A 62 -23.86 -18.42 -9.86
C LEU A 62 -23.89 -19.41 -11.03
N ALA A 63 -23.65 -20.70 -10.77
CA ALA A 63 -23.59 -21.74 -11.77
C ALA A 63 -25.02 -22.10 -12.32
N PRO A 64 -25.15 -22.36 -13.60
CA PRO A 64 -24.14 -22.44 -14.66
C PRO A 64 -24.03 -21.16 -15.52
N ARG A 65 -23.81 -20.01 -14.91
CA ARG A 65 -23.72 -18.72 -15.62
C ARG A 65 -22.30 -18.51 -16.18
N LYS A 66 -22.20 -18.13 -17.44
CA LYS A 66 -20.96 -17.65 -18.04
C LYS A 66 -20.87 -16.14 -17.83
N ILE A 67 -19.81 -15.67 -17.17
CA ILE A 67 -19.59 -14.24 -16.88
C ILE A 67 -18.76 -13.58 -17.99
N ARG A 68 -19.25 -12.48 -18.52
CA ARG A 68 -18.61 -11.68 -19.57
C ARG A 68 -17.90 -10.48 -18.93
N LEU A 69 -16.55 -10.52 -18.97
CA LEU A 69 -15.69 -9.49 -18.39
C LEU A 69 -15.36 -8.43 -19.45
N LEU A 70 -15.89 -7.22 -19.29
CA LEU A 70 -15.56 -6.07 -20.11
C LEU A 70 -14.27 -5.43 -19.63
N THR A 71 -13.31 -5.20 -20.52
CA THR A 71 -12.03 -4.56 -20.17
C THR A 71 -11.56 -3.68 -21.33
N ASP A 72 -10.77 -2.65 -21.00
CA ASP A 72 -9.97 -1.91 -21.99
C ASP A 72 -8.58 -2.54 -22.13
N ALA A 73 -7.81 -2.05 -23.09
CA ALA A 73 -6.48 -2.56 -23.42
C ALA A 73 -5.38 -1.51 -23.25
N ASP A 74 -5.65 -0.36 -22.61
CA ASP A 74 -4.73 0.79 -22.54
C ASP A 74 -4.66 1.42 -21.13
N PHE A 75 -4.65 0.56 -20.10
CA PHE A 75 -4.50 1.00 -18.71
C PHE A 75 -3.50 0.13 -17.94
N PRO A 76 -2.22 0.05 -18.38
CA PRO A 76 -1.21 -0.69 -17.62
C PRO A 76 -0.97 -0.06 -16.24
N PRO A 77 -0.69 -0.87 -15.23
CA PRO A 77 -0.55 -2.33 -15.21
C PRO A 77 -1.85 -3.09 -14.93
N PHE A 78 -3.00 -2.41 -14.95
CA PHE A 78 -4.28 -2.99 -14.49
C PHE A 78 -5.01 -3.73 -15.61
N SER A 79 -5.08 -3.15 -16.80
CA SER A 79 -5.65 -3.77 -17.99
C SER A 79 -4.90 -3.30 -19.23
N PHE A 80 -4.32 -4.22 -19.97
CA PHE A 80 -3.57 -3.91 -21.20
C PHE A 80 -3.50 -5.14 -22.11
N GLU A 81 -3.12 -4.89 -23.37
CA GLU A 81 -2.86 -5.95 -24.32
C GLU A 81 -1.36 -6.27 -24.36
N THR A 82 -1.04 -7.56 -24.27
CA THR A 82 0.35 -8.02 -24.41
C THR A 82 0.77 -7.98 -25.88
N PRO A 83 2.09 -8.05 -26.21
CA PRO A 83 2.55 -8.11 -27.58
C PRO A 83 1.97 -9.28 -28.40
N GLU A 84 1.50 -10.32 -27.73
CA GLU A 84 0.85 -11.50 -28.31
C GLU A 84 -0.67 -11.32 -28.50
N GLY A 85 -1.21 -10.11 -28.25
CA GLY A 85 -2.63 -9.81 -28.40
C GLY A 85 -3.52 -10.37 -27.29
N LYS A 86 -2.96 -10.68 -26.12
CA LYS A 86 -3.73 -11.18 -24.97
C LYS A 86 -4.00 -10.08 -23.96
N ALA A 87 -5.22 -10.05 -23.44
CA ALA A 87 -5.54 -9.18 -22.34
C ALA A 87 -4.85 -9.66 -21.04
N ALA A 88 -4.16 -8.74 -20.37
CA ALA A 88 -3.39 -8.99 -19.14
C ALA A 88 -3.48 -7.80 -18.19
N GLY A 89 -3.03 -7.99 -16.94
CA GLY A 89 -2.97 -6.93 -15.94
C GLY A 89 -3.66 -7.32 -14.64
N VAL A 90 -3.40 -6.52 -13.60
CA VAL A 90 -3.90 -6.79 -12.24
C VAL A 90 -5.41 -7.00 -12.20
N SER A 91 -6.19 -6.11 -12.85
CA SER A 91 -7.66 -6.18 -12.86
C SER A 91 -8.15 -7.44 -13.57
N ILE A 92 -7.51 -7.79 -14.67
CA ILE A 92 -7.88 -8.96 -15.47
C ILE A 92 -7.55 -10.25 -14.72
N ASP A 93 -6.33 -10.36 -14.19
CA ASP A 93 -5.92 -11.57 -13.46
C ASP A 93 -6.71 -11.77 -12.17
N LEU A 94 -7.03 -10.69 -11.45
CA LEU A 94 -7.91 -10.76 -10.28
C LEU A 94 -9.33 -11.21 -10.67
N ALA A 95 -9.90 -10.66 -11.76
CA ALA A 95 -11.24 -11.06 -12.21
C ALA A 95 -11.28 -12.54 -12.64
N LEU A 96 -10.31 -13.00 -13.41
CA LEU A 96 -10.21 -14.40 -13.82
C LEU A 96 -9.98 -15.33 -12.63
N SER A 97 -9.15 -14.93 -11.67
CA SER A 97 -8.93 -15.69 -10.44
C SER A 97 -10.19 -15.74 -9.57
N ALA A 98 -10.97 -14.65 -9.52
CA ALA A 98 -12.27 -14.63 -8.85
C ALA A 98 -13.26 -15.61 -9.53
N CYS A 99 -13.28 -15.65 -10.84
CA CYS A 99 -14.10 -16.62 -11.59
C CYS A 99 -13.70 -18.07 -11.27
N ALA A 100 -12.41 -18.35 -11.22
CA ALA A 100 -11.89 -19.68 -10.86
C ALA A 100 -12.27 -20.06 -9.42
N GLU A 101 -12.18 -19.13 -8.46
CA GLU A 101 -12.59 -19.34 -7.07
C GLU A 101 -14.10 -19.63 -6.96
N LEU A 102 -14.91 -18.94 -7.77
CA LEU A 102 -16.37 -19.13 -7.85
C LEU A 102 -16.77 -20.34 -8.67
N LYS A 103 -15.82 -21.00 -9.37
CA LYS A 103 -16.08 -22.12 -10.27
C LYS A 103 -17.08 -21.77 -11.39
N VAL A 104 -16.96 -20.56 -11.94
CA VAL A 104 -17.76 -20.09 -13.08
C VAL A 104 -16.86 -19.84 -14.29
N ASP A 105 -17.39 -20.07 -15.49
CA ASP A 105 -16.69 -19.74 -16.73
C ASP A 105 -16.70 -18.24 -16.96
N CYS A 106 -15.53 -17.67 -17.27
CA CYS A 106 -15.41 -16.26 -17.62
C CYS A 106 -14.78 -16.07 -19.00
N ILE A 107 -15.29 -15.09 -19.74
CA ILE A 107 -14.70 -14.68 -21.01
C ILE A 107 -14.39 -13.19 -20.96
N ILE A 108 -13.26 -12.81 -21.54
CA ILE A 108 -12.84 -11.42 -21.68
C ILE A 108 -13.44 -10.87 -22.98
N ILE A 109 -14.05 -9.67 -22.89
CA ILE A 109 -14.58 -8.92 -24.02
C ILE A 109 -13.88 -7.55 -24.03
N PRO A 110 -12.86 -7.36 -24.86
CA PRO A 110 -12.20 -6.07 -25.00
C PRO A 110 -13.15 -5.03 -25.63
N LYS A 111 -13.12 -3.81 -25.09
CA LYS A 111 -13.86 -2.66 -25.59
C LYS A 111 -13.03 -1.39 -25.42
N PRO A 112 -13.18 -0.38 -26.27
CA PRO A 112 -12.67 0.96 -26.00
C PRO A 112 -13.16 1.46 -24.63
N PHE A 113 -12.30 2.21 -23.92
CA PHE A 113 -12.58 2.66 -22.55
C PHE A 113 -13.92 3.41 -22.42
N ASP A 114 -14.23 4.29 -23.35
CA ASP A 114 -15.47 5.07 -23.39
C ASP A 114 -16.73 4.22 -23.65
N GLN A 115 -16.56 3.01 -24.19
CA GLN A 115 -17.65 2.05 -24.47
C GLN A 115 -17.91 1.06 -23.33
N LEU A 116 -17.04 0.97 -22.32
CA LEU A 116 -17.19 -0.02 -21.23
C LEU A 116 -18.52 0.12 -20.49
N LEU A 117 -18.85 1.33 -20.03
CA LEU A 117 -20.09 1.57 -19.31
C LEU A 117 -21.32 1.43 -20.20
N PRO A 118 -21.39 1.99 -21.41
CA PRO A 118 -22.47 1.69 -22.35
C PRO A 118 -22.67 0.19 -22.61
N ALA A 119 -21.61 -0.56 -22.88
CA ALA A 119 -21.67 -2.00 -23.13
C ALA A 119 -22.23 -2.79 -21.92
N LEU A 120 -21.81 -2.43 -20.69
CA LEU A 120 -22.37 -3.02 -19.48
C LEU A 120 -23.89 -2.79 -19.39
N LEU A 121 -24.33 -1.54 -19.59
CA LEU A 121 -25.73 -1.15 -19.49
C LEU A 121 -26.60 -1.75 -20.62
N ASN A 122 -25.99 -1.97 -21.79
CA ASN A 122 -26.63 -2.65 -22.93
C ASN A 122 -26.59 -4.17 -22.84
N ASN A 123 -26.16 -4.73 -21.70
CA ASN A 123 -26.06 -6.19 -21.51
C ASN A 123 -25.09 -6.90 -22.48
N GLU A 124 -24.05 -6.20 -22.96
CA GLU A 124 -22.98 -6.80 -23.77
C GLU A 124 -21.90 -7.46 -22.92
N GLY A 125 -21.90 -7.20 -21.60
CA GLY A 125 -21.06 -7.81 -20.58
C GLY A 125 -21.74 -7.79 -19.23
N ASP A 126 -21.12 -8.43 -18.23
CA ASP A 126 -21.68 -8.60 -16.89
C ASP A 126 -20.86 -7.88 -15.82
N VAL A 127 -19.53 -7.78 -16.03
CA VAL A 127 -18.60 -7.14 -15.11
C VAL A 127 -17.61 -6.28 -15.88
N ILE A 128 -17.35 -5.04 -15.42
CA ILE A 128 -16.23 -4.24 -15.89
C ILE A 128 -15.02 -4.50 -14.99
N ALA A 129 -13.92 -4.96 -15.58
CA ALA A 129 -12.61 -5.17 -14.97
C ALA A 129 -11.59 -4.22 -15.61
N SER A 130 -11.65 -2.94 -15.25
CA SER A 130 -10.85 -1.86 -15.83
C SER A 130 -10.73 -0.68 -14.87
N GLY A 131 -9.91 0.32 -15.23
CA GLY A 131 -9.68 1.55 -14.48
C GLY A 131 -10.80 2.59 -14.54
N LEU A 132 -12.06 2.20 -14.65
CA LEU A 132 -13.16 3.15 -14.77
C LEU A 132 -13.25 4.04 -13.52
N LYS A 133 -13.32 5.37 -13.74
CA LYS A 133 -13.48 6.33 -12.66
C LYS A 133 -14.87 6.20 -12.03
N ILE A 134 -14.90 5.83 -10.77
CA ILE A 134 -16.11 5.69 -9.99
C ILE A 134 -16.55 7.08 -9.50
N ASN A 135 -17.70 7.53 -9.96
CA ASN A 135 -18.33 8.78 -9.53
C ASN A 135 -19.83 8.55 -9.31
N GLU A 136 -20.53 9.57 -8.81
CA GLU A 136 -21.96 9.48 -8.50
C GLU A 136 -22.82 9.07 -9.71
N ALA A 137 -22.50 9.56 -10.91
CA ALA A 137 -23.25 9.23 -12.11
C ALA A 137 -23.09 7.75 -12.51
N VAL A 138 -21.90 7.18 -12.32
CA VAL A 138 -21.64 5.75 -12.51
C VAL A 138 -22.36 4.94 -11.44
N LEU A 139 -22.26 5.31 -10.17
CA LEU A 139 -22.89 4.59 -9.05
C LEU A 139 -24.43 4.60 -9.09
N LYS A 140 -25.04 5.60 -9.74
CA LYS A 140 -26.50 5.59 -9.96
C LYS A 140 -26.96 4.45 -10.87
N LYS A 141 -26.09 3.96 -11.76
CA LYS A 141 -26.41 2.97 -12.79
C LYS A 141 -25.76 1.60 -12.54
N THR A 142 -24.78 1.54 -11.64
CA THR A 142 -23.99 0.33 -11.38
C THR A 142 -23.96 -0.01 -9.90
N ALA A 143 -23.60 -1.25 -9.61
CA ALA A 143 -23.12 -1.70 -8.33
C ALA A 143 -21.62 -2.00 -8.44
N MET A 144 -20.90 -1.91 -7.33
CA MET A 144 -19.46 -2.15 -7.30
C MET A 144 -19.06 -3.08 -6.17
N THR A 145 -18.02 -3.85 -6.40
CA THR A 145 -17.35 -4.60 -5.33
C THR A 145 -16.66 -3.64 -4.35
N ARG A 146 -16.17 -4.16 -3.24
CA ARG A 146 -15.15 -3.45 -2.47
C ARG A 146 -13.92 -3.21 -3.36
N PRO A 147 -13.28 -2.06 -3.22
CA PRO A 147 -12.09 -1.78 -4.01
C PRO A 147 -10.98 -2.79 -3.75
N TYR A 148 -10.37 -3.30 -4.81
CA TYR A 148 -9.16 -4.14 -4.75
C TYR A 148 -7.87 -3.33 -4.90
N PHE A 149 -7.97 -2.04 -5.24
CA PHE A 149 -6.83 -1.12 -5.30
C PHE A 149 -7.24 0.29 -4.88
N TRP A 150 -6.34 0.96 -4.15
CA TRP A 150 -6.51 2.34 -3.69
C TRP A 150 -5.37 3.20 -4.24
N SER A 151 -5.70 4.33 -4.84
CA SER A 151 -4.71 5.36 -5.12
C SER A 151 -4.31 6.01 -3.80
N LEU A 152 -3.00 6.11 -3.57
CA LEU A 152 -2.40 6.67 -2.37
C LEU A 152 -1.57 7.88 -2.72
N GLY A 153 -1.33 8.76 -1.73
CA GLY A 153 -0.32 9.80 -1.84
C GLY A 153 0.97 9.37 -1.17
N ARG A 154 2.12 9.62 -1.78
CA ARG A 154 3.43 9.30 -1.19
C ARG A 154 4.46 10.40 -1.46
N PHE A 155 5.40 10.54 -0.52
CA PHE A 155 6.58 11.37 -0.71
C PHE A 155 7.73 10.56 -1.27
N ALA A 156 8.52 11.21 -2.15
CA ALA A 156 9.80 10.70 -2.59
C ALA A 156 10.91 11.74 -2.39
N VAL A 157 12.11 11.26 -2.11
CA VAL A 157 13.31 12.06 -1.82
C VAL A 157 14.53 11.49 -2.52
N ARG A 158 15.61 12.24 -2.65
CA ARG A 158 16.90 11.71 -3.13
C ARG A 158 17.47 10.70 -2.13
N LEU A 159 18.23 9.72 -2.61
CA LEU A 159 18.86 8.68 -1.78
C LEU A 159 19.70 9.26 -0.64
N GLY A 160 20.47 10.33 -0.88
CA GLY A 160 21.29 11.01 0.13
C GLY A 160 20.53 11.99 1.04
N SER A 161 19.18 12.07 0.93
CA SER A 161 18.39 12.97 1.76
C SER A 161 18.48 12.61 3.25
N GLN A 162 18.52 13.66 4.10
CA GLN A 162 18.43 13.51 5.56
C GLN A 162 16.98 13.44 6.05
N LEU A 163 15.99 13.64 5.17
CA LEU A 163 14.59 13.45 5.53
C LEU A 163 14.32 11.97 5.77
N ARG A 164 13.71 11.65 6.92
CA ARG A 164 13.34 10.29 7.31
C ARG A 164 11.84 10.17 7.54
N ASN A 165 11.21 11.26 7.95
CA ASN A 165 9.80 11.29 8.32
C ASN A 165 9.02 12.19 7.37
N THR A 166 7.74 11.88 7.23
CA THR A 166 6.81 12.63 6.40
C THR A 166 5.84 13.48 7.22
N ASP A 167 6.03 13.60 8.54
CA ASP A 167 5.17 14.42 9.39
C ASP A 167 5.32 15.92 9.06
N ILE A 168 4.28 16.68 9.37
CA ILE A 168 4.16 18.10 9.02
C ILE A 168 5.31 18.95 9.60
N ARG A 169 5.87 18.57 10.75
CA ARG A 169 6.98 19.31 11.39
C ARG A 169 8.29 19.05 10.67
N SER A 170 8.56 17.80 10.33
CA SER A 170 9.76 17.37 9.60
C SER A 170 9.85 17.99 8.20
N LEU A 171 8.72 18.24 7.56
CA LEU A 171 8.63 18.83 6.24
C LEU A 171 8.42 20.36 6.25
N ALA A 172 8.31 21.00 7.42
CA ALA A 172 8.21 22.46 7.51
C ALA A 172 9.44 23.14 6.92
N GLY A 173 9.24 24.15 6.05
CA GLY A 173 10.30 24.87 5.35
C GLY A 173 11.01 24.08 4.24
N LYS A 174 10.66 22.79 4.01
CA LYS A 174 11.24 22.00 2.92
C LYS A 174 10.56 22.34 1.59
N ARG A 175 11.35 22.33 0.52
CA ARG A 175 10.89 22.55 -0.85
C ARG A 175 10.24 21.26 -1.36
N ILE A 176 8.93 21.28 -1.53
CA ILE A 176 8.15 20.12 -1.95
C ILE A 176 7.50 20.40 -3.30
N GLY A 177 7.83 19.59 -4.29
CA GLY A 177 7.23 19.63 -5.63
C GLY A 177 5.97 18.79 -5.73
N PHE A 178 5.03 19.25 -6.54
CA PHE A 178 3.79 18.53 -6.89
C PHE A 178 3.25 18.98 -8.26
N VAL A 179 2.45 18.12 -8.89
CA VAL A 179 1.82 18.45 -10.19
C VAL A 179 0.53 19.23 -10.00
N ALA A 180 0.38 20.33 -10.73
CA ALA A 180 -0.79 21.20 -10.69
C ALA A 180 -2.09 20.46 -11.06
N GLY A 181 -3.23 20.91 -10.49
CA GLY A 181 -4.57 20.41 -10.84
C GLY A 181 -4.87 18.99 -10.35
N THR A 182 -3.96 18.34 -9.62
CA THR A 182 -4.18 17.00 -9.08
C THR A 182 -4.84 17.04 -7.70
N SER A 183 -5.50 15.95 -7.33
CA SER A 183 -6.00 15.77 -5.97
C SER A 183 -4.88 15.72 -4.94
N HIS A 184 -3.71 15.21 -5.33
CA HIS A 184 -2.48 15.20 -4.52
C HIS A 184 -2.03 16.64 -4.21
N ALA A 185 -2.10 17.56 -5.21
CA ALA A 185 -1.83 18.98 -5.01
C ALA A 185 -2.77 19.62 -3.97
N ALA A 186 -4.06 19.33 -4.07
CA ALA A 186 -5.07 19.86 -3.15
C ALA A 186 -4.84 19.35 -1.71
N TRP A 187 -4.54 18.07 -1.56
CA TRP A 187 -4.20 17.44 -0.29
C TRP A 187 -2.95 18.05 0.34
N LEU A 188 -1.86 18.16 -0.44
CA LEU A 188 -0.60 18.71 0.02
C LEU A 188 -0.75 20.17 0.49
N LYS A 189 -1.46 21.01 -0.27
CA LYS A 189 -1.74 22.40 0.10
C LYS A 189 -2.54 22.51 1.40
N LYS A 190 -3.49 21.61 1.63
CA LYS A 190 -4.30 21.58 2.84
C LYS A 190 -3.48 21.26 4.09
N TYR A 191 -2.63 20.25 4.02
CA TYR A 191 -1.98 19.69 5.21
C TYR A 191 -0.53 20.16 5.41
N TYR A 192 0.18 20.57 4.36
CA TYR A 192 1.59 20.96 4.41
C TYR A 192 1.84 22.43 4.10
N SER A 193 0.97 23.31 4.58
CA SER A 193 1.04 24.77 4.37
C SER A 193 2.31 25.44 4.92
N ARG A 194 3.06 24.77 5.80
CA ARG A 194 4.34 25.25 6.33
C ARG A 194 5.55 24.88 5.46
N SER A 195 5.36 24.06 4.44
CA SER A 195 6.39 23.71 3.48
C SER A 195 6.45 24.75 2.37
N VAL A 196 7.59 24.84 1.68
CA VAL A 196 7.76 25.65 0.47
C VAL A 196 7.24 24.81 -0.72
N LEU A 197 6.02 25.07 -1.12
CA LEU A 197 5.33 24.28 -2.15
C LEU A 197 5.61 24.81 -3.55
N THR A 198 6.17 23.97 -4.42
CA THR A 198 6.50 24.29 -5.81
C THR A 198 5.63 23.50 -6.76
N THR A 199 4.95 24.21 -7.65
CA THR A 199 4.01 23.62 -8.62
C THR A 199 4.72 23.32 -9.94
N PHE A 200 4.42 22.15 -10.53
CA PHE A 200 4.91 21.73 -11.84
C PHE A 200 3.75 21.43 -12.80
N PRO A 201 3.93 21.65 -14.12
CA PRO A 201 2.90 21.32 -15.10
C PRO A 201 2.75 19.82 -15.31
N GLY A 202 3.82 19.04 -15.09
CA GLY A 202 3.86 17.59 -15.27
C GLY A 202 4.85 16.88 -14.36
N GLU A 203 4.80 15.58 -14.39
CA GLU A 203 5.68 14.72 -13.61
C GLU A 203 7.14 14.76 -14.07
N PRO A 204 7.45 14.78 -15.39
CA PRO A 204 8.84 14.79 -15.86
C PRO A 204 9.67 15.93 -15.29
N GLU A 205 9.13 17.14 -15.30
CA GLU A 205 9.81 18.34 -14.79
C GLU A 205 9.96 18.30 -13.27
N MET A 206 8.93 17.79 -12.56
CA MET A 206 8.98 17.59 -11.12
C MET A 206 10.03 16.56 -10.72
N TYR A 207 10.11 15.45 -11.45
CA TYR A 207 11.10 14.40 -11.21
C TYR A 207 12.51 14.88 -11.46
N GLU A 208 12.73 15.66 -12.52
CA GLU A 208 14.02 16.27 -12.82
C GLU A 208 14.45 17.25 -11.71
N ALA A 209 13.53 18.08 -11.21
CA ALA A 209 13.80 19.02 -10.13
C ALA A 209 14.18 18.29 -8.82
N LEU A 210 13.59 17.14 -8.52
CA LEU A 210 14.01 16.31 -7.40
C LEU A 210 15.41 15.73 -7.65
N ARG A 211 15.64 15.16 -8.81
CA ARG A 211 16.91 14.50 -9.18
C ARG A 211 18.08 15.46 -9.09
N THR A 212 17.93 16.69 -9.57
CA THR A 212 18.97 17.74 -9.56
C THR A 212 19.15 18.42 -8.19
N GLY A 213 18.24 18.19 -7.23
CA GLY A 213 18.30 18.78 -5.90
C GLY A 213 17.66 20.16 -5.79
N ALA A 214 16.96 20.63 -6.81
CA ALA A 214 16.13 21.82 -6.73
C ALA A 214 15.01 21.68 -5.70
N LEU A 215 14.57 20.46 -5.42
CA LEU A 215 13.58 20.08 -4.42
C LEU A 215 14.21 19.20 -3.33
N ASP A 216 13.65 19.28 -2.14
CA ASP A 216 13.98 18.40 -1.01
C ASP A 216 13.15 17.13 -1.02
N ALA A 217 11.90 17.24 -1.47
CA ALA A 217 10.96 16.14 -1.66
C ALA A 217 9.99 16.44 -2.82
N ILE A 218 9.29 15.40 -3.27
CA ILE A 218 8.10 15.51 -4.13
C ILE A 218 6.96 14.71 -3.50
N PHE A 219 5.72 15.09 -3.83
CA PHE A 219 4.52 14.38 -3.41
C PHE A 219 3.61 14.14 -4.61
N GLY A 220 3.14 12.90 -4.75
CA GLY A 220 2.28 12.50 -5.86
C GLY A 220 1.63 11.15 -5.65
N ASP A 221 1.02 10.65 -6.74
CA ASP A 221 0.44 9.32 -6.79
C ASP A 221 1.51 8.26 -6.54
N ASP A 222 1.24 7.38 -5.60
CA ASP A 222 2.17 6.35 -5.14
C ASP A 222 2.63 5.45 -6.29
N LEU A 223 1.68 4.94 -7.06
CA LEU A 223 1.96 4.02 -8.15
C LEU A 223 2.87 4.69 -9.22
N ARG A 224 2.58 5.94 -9.59
CA ARG A 224 3.38 6.68 -10.57
C ARG A 224 4.79 6.94 -10.08
N LEU A 225 4.93 7.30 -8.80
CA LEU A 225 6.25 7.49 -8.18
C LEU A 225 7.07 6.21 -8.21
N ILE A 226 6.46 5.08 -7.91
CA ILE A 226 7.15 3.79 -7.86
C ILE A 226 7.57 3.33 -9.25
N TYR A 227 6.70 3.45 -10.25
CA TYR A 227 7.09 3.15 -11.64
C TYR A 227 8.24 4.04 -12.12
N TRP A 228 8.20 5.33 -11.79
CA TRP A 228 9.31 6.22 -12.10
C TRP A 228 10.60 5.77 -11.40
N LEU A 229 10.54 5.46 -10.10
CA LEU A 229 11.71 5.03 -9.32
C LEU A 229 12.30 3.72 -9.83
N ALA A 230 11.47 2.77 -10.25
CA ALA A 230 11.89 1.50 -10.84
C ALA A 230 12.40 1.65 -12.29
N GLY A 231 12.02 2.72 -12.97
CA GLY A 231 12.35 2.97 -14.38
C GLY A 231 13.72 3.64 -14.57
N ASN A 232 14.27 3.49 -15.77
CA ASN A 232 15.58 4.08 -16.14
C ASN A 232 15.61 5.60 -16.02
N SER A 233 14.47 6.28 -16.14
CA SER A 233 14.37 7.75 -16.07
C SER A 233 14.70 8.31 -14.68
N SER A 234 14.55 7.52 -13.63
CA SER A 234 14.97 7.91 -12.28
C SER A 234 16.49 7.97 -12.12
N ARG A 235 17.25 7.22 -12.94
CA ARG A 235 18.69 7.02 -12.82
C ARG A 235 19.11 6.60 -11.42
N ASN A 236 18.27 5.84 -10.73
CA ASN A 236 18.47 5.39 -9.37
C ASN A 236 18.80 6.53 -8.38
N CYS A 237 18.26 7.72 -8.60
CA CYS A 237 18.57 8.92 -7.79
C CYS A 237 17.91 8.91 -6.42
N CYS A 238 16.81 8.23 -6.31
CA CYS A 238 15.76 8.61 -5.40
C CYS A 238 15.07 7.40 -4.79
N LYS A 239 14.30 7.62 -3.72
CA LYS A 239 13.51 6.60 -3.04
C LYS A 239 12.23 7.21 -2.48
N THR A 240 11.24 6.39 -2.20
CA THR A 240 10.09 6.78 -1.40
C THR A 240 10.49 6.97 0.06
N LEU A 241 9.78 7.84 0.76
CA LEU A 241 9.76 7.84 2.23
C LEU A 241 8.68 6.87 2.72
N ASP A 242 8.89 6.32 3.92
CA ASP A 242 7.93 5.42 4.55
C ASP A 242 6.59 6.14 4.81
N GLY A 243 5.53 5.37 4.73
CA GLY A 243 4.17 5.84 4.88
C GLY A 243 3.54 6.30 3.56
N ALA A 244 2.42 5.68 3.23
CA ALA A 244 1.52 6.13 2.18
C ALA A 244 0.29 6.76 2.82
N TYR A 245 -0.20 7.83 2.22
CA TYR A 245 -1.37 8.56 2.73
C TYR A 245 -2.63 8.06 2.05
N VAL A 246 -3.57 7.63 2.88
CA VAL A 246 -4.93 7.26 2.47
C VAL A 246 -5.86 8.39 2.87
N ASP A 247 -6.47 9.05 1.92
CA ASP A 247 -7.48 10.07 2.19
C ASP A 247 -8.60 9.95 1.16
N ARG A 248 -9.74 9.40 1.61
CA ARG A 248 -10.90 9.14 0.73
C ARG A 248 -11.49 10.42 0.12
N GLN A 249 -11.29 11.57 0.74
CA GLN A 249 -11.76 12.85 0.23
C GLN A 249 -10.95 13.29 -1.00
N PHE A 250 -9.66 12.99 -1.01
CA PHE A 250 -8.73 13.44 -2.05
C PHE A 250 -8.34 12.30 -3.02
N PHE A 251 -8.06 11.10 -2.49
CA PHE A 251 -7.55 9.96 -3.25
C PHE A 251 -8.67 8.95 -3.51
N SER A 252 -9.66 9.38 -4.30
CA SER A 252 -10.86 8.59 -4.58
C SER A 252 -10.73 7.68 -5.83
N ARG A 253 -9.54 7.55 -6.40
CA ARG A 253 -9.30 6.63 -7.52
C ARG A 253 -9.10 5.22 -6.99
N ASN A 254 -10.22 4.59 -6.66
CA ASN A 254 -10.23 3.20 -6.27
C ASN A 254 -10.58 2.35 -7.49
N LEU A 255 -9.95 1.19 -7.60
CA LEU A 255 -10.34 0.21 -8.59
C LEU A 255 -11.22 -0.85 -7.93
N ALA A 256 -12.36 -1.09 -8.54
CA ALA A 256 -13.33 -2.08 -8.14
C ALA A 256 -13.94 -2.70 -9.38
N PHE A 257 -14.47 -3.89 -9.28
CA PHE A 257 -15.29 -4.45 -10.33
C PHE A 257 -16.66 -3.81 -10.30
N LEU A 258 -17.21 -3.51 -11.48
CA LEU A 258 -18.54 -2.92 -11.62
C LEU A 258 -19.46 -3.89 -12.33
N ALA A 259 -20.67 -4.03 -11.82
CA ALA A 259 -21.75 -4.75 -12.48
C ALA A 259 -22.97 -3.82 -12.65
N ARG A 260 -24.00 -4.23 -13.39
CA ARG A 260 -25.28 -3.50 -13.41
C ARG A 260 -25.87 -3.43 -12.01
N ARG A 261 -26.63 -2.38 -11.75
CA ARG A 261 -27.18 -2.12 -10.41
C ARG A 261 -28.08 -3.27 -9.89
N GLU A 262 -28.76 -3.96 -10.77
CA GLU A 262 -29.60 -5.11 -10.48
C GLU A 262 -28.83 -6.42 -10.24
N ASP A 263 -27.60 -6.52 -10.73
CA ASP A 263 -26.75 -7.73 -10.60
C ASP A 263 -25.96 -7.77 -9.28
N GLN A 264 -26.63 -7.53 -8.16
CA GLN A 264 -26.02 -7.55 -6.82
C GLN A 264 -25.44 -8.93 -6.45
N ASP A 265 -25.99 -10.00 -6.97
CA ASP A 265 -25.50 -11.37 -6.81
C ASP A 265 -24.08 -11.53 -7.35
N ILE A 266 -23.78 -10.93 -8.51
CA ILE A 266 -22.43 -10.91 -9.10
C ILE A 266 -21.47 -10.13 -8.21
N VAL A 267 -21.87 -8.94 -7.75
CA VAL A 267 -21.04 -8.10 -6.88
C VAL A 267 -20.69 -8.84 -5.59
N HIS A 268 -21.68 -9.45 -4.92
CA HIS A 268 -21.47 -10.21 -3.70
C HIS A 268 -20.56 -11.43 -3.92
N ALA A 269 -20.73 -12.12 -5.06
CA ALA A 269 -19.89 -13.24 -5.40
C ALA A 269 -18.44 -12.84 -5.64
N PHE A 270 -18.22 -11.75 -6.37
CA PHE A 270 -16.87 -11.22 -6.61
C PHE A 270 -16.24 -10.70 -5.33
N ASP A 271 -16.98 -10.04 -4.44
CA ASP A 271 -16.50 -9.65 -3.12
C ASP A 271 -16.03 -10.85 -2.29
N TYR A 272 -16.84 -11.91 -2.26
CA TYR A 272 -16.47 -13.17 -1.60
C TYR A 272 -15.18 -13.75 -2.20
N ALA A 273 -15.12 -13.81 -3.54
CA ALA A 273 -13.94 -14.34 -4.22
C ALA A 273 -12.68 -13.52 -3.95
N LEU A 274 -12.77 -12.20 -3.96
CA LEU A 274 -11.64 -11.31 -3.64
C LEU A 274 -11.11 -11.54 -2.22
N ASP A 275 -11.99 -11.73 -1.22
CA ASP A 275 -11.58 -12.09 0.14
C ASP A 275 -10.83 -13.42 0.15
N ARG A 276 -11.37 -14.44 -0.54
CA ARG A 276 -10.73 -15.76 -0.62
C ARG A 276 -9.37 -15.72 -1.31
N LEU A 277 -9.24 -14.93 -2.38
CA LEU A 277 -7.95 -14.73 -3.07
C LEU A 277 -6.93 -14.05 -2.17
N GLN A 278 -7.38 -13.13 -1.33
CA GLN A 278 -6.52 -12.47 -0.34
C GLN A 278 -6.06 -13.45 0.74
N ASP A 279 -6.98 -14.20 1.33
CA ASP A 279 -6.68 -15.20 2.36
C ASP A 279 -5.68 -16.26 1.87
N LYS A 280 -5.76 -16.61 0.58
CA LYS A 280 -4.85 -17.56 -0.08
C LYS A 280 -3.51 -16.96 -0.53
N GLY A 281 -3.33 -15.65 -0.40
CA GLY A 281 -2.15 -14.93 -0.91
C GLY A 281 -2.14 -14.71 -2.43
N THR A 282 -3.13 -15.22 -3.16
CA THR A 282 -3.20 -15.09 -4.64
C THR A 282 -3.25 -13.64 -5.10
N SER A 283 -3.98 -12.78 -4.37
CA SER A 283 -3.99 -11.34 -4.67
C SER A 283 -2.59 -10.74 -4.61
N SER A 284 -1.81 -11.05 -3.58
CA SER A 284 -0.42 -10.57 -3.43
C SER A 284 0.49 -11.07 -4.54
N GLU A 285 0.34 -12.32 -4.97
CA GLU A 285 1.09 -12.89 -6.10
C GLU A 285 0.77 -12.16 -7.41
N ILE A 286 -0.51 -11.87 -7.67
CA ILE A 286 -0.93 -11.12 -8.85
C ILE A 286 -0.34 -9.70 -8.82
N PHE A 287 -0.48 -9.00 -7.71
CA PHE A 287 0.09 -7.65 -7.58
C PHE A 287 1.61 -7.65 -7.79
N SER A 288 2.33 -8.60 -7.16
CA SER A 288 3.80 -8.71 -7.29
C SER A 288 4.28 -8.99 -8.71
N ARG A 289 3.45 -9.59 -9.54
CA ARG A 289 3.76 -9.87 -10.95
C ARG A 289 3.82 -8.60 -11.78
N TYR A 290 2.96 -7.63 -11.49
CA TYR A 290 2.77 -6.43 -12.28
C TYR A 290 3.37 -5.18 -11.66
N LEU A 291 3.58 -5.16 -10.35
CA LEU A 291 4.05 -4.00 -9.63
C LEU A 291 5.46 -4.24 -9.09
N PRO A 292 6.36 -3.24 -9.18
CA PRO A 292 7.72 -3.35 -8.66
C PRO A 292 7.76 -3.69 -7.17
N ASN A 293 8.73 -4.51 -6.76
CA ASN A 293 8.96 -4.82 -5.35
C ASN A 293 9.19 -3.56 -4.52
N GLY A 294 8.58 -3.47 -3.35
CA GLY A 294 8.71 -2.32 -2.43
C GLY A 294 7.47 -1.43 -2.35
N LEU A 295 6.37 -1.86 -2.96
CA LEU A 295 5.06 -1.20 -2.87
C LEU A 295 4.26 -1.60 -1.64
N TRP A 296 4.66 -2.66 -0.97
CA TRP A 296 3.92 -3.33 0.10
C TRP A 296 4.65 -3.25 1.41
#